data_686bbe48a937fff5d814cd7995a9e43f
#
_entry.id   686bbe48a937fff5d814cd7995a9e43f
#
_cell.length_a   1.000
_cell.length_b   1.000
_cell.length_c   1.000
_cell.angle_alpha   90.00
_cell.angle_beta   90.00
_cell.angle_gamma   90.00
#
_symmetry.space_group_name_H-M   'P 1'
#
loop_
_entity.id
_entity.type
_entity.pdbx_description
1 polymer ?
#
loop_
_entity_poly.entity_id
_entity_poly.type
_entity_poly.pdbx_seq_one_letter_code
_entity_poly.pdbx_strand_id
1 'polypeptide(L)'
;MQISDQIVLVTGGARGLGLAISQTLIAEGARVVVNYLSSQTAAEQLATAFPQQVFAYEADVTNKAQVEQLFAAAEAHFGTAITSVVNNALIHFQFNGDARPKIEELTAQTLQQQFEGAVVAALNTTQAALNPMKQAGFGRIVNIGTNLVQNPVVPYHDYTAAKAALLAFTRTAAHELGEYGINVNMLSGGLLQATDASKATPDAVFDLIAASTPLRTVTTPDEFAAAVMMFLSPYSRAVTGQNLIVDGGLVKG
;
A
#
# COMPACT_ATOMS: atom_id res chain seq x y z
N MET A 1 14.98 -14.70 0.88
CA MET A 1 15.53 -13.35 1.11
C MET A 1 14.93 -12.83 2.40
N GLN A 2 15.73 -12.38 3.35
CA GLN A 2 15.27 -11.74 4.59
C GLN A 2 14.81 -10.32 4.29
N ILE A 3 14.02 -9.71 5.18
CA ILE A 3 13.57 -8.31 5.01
C ILE A 3 14.77 -7.37 4.95
N SER A 4 15.78 -7.57 5.77
CA SER A 4 17.03 -6.80 5.80
C SER A 4 17.84 -6.83 4.49
N ASP A 5 17.63 -7.84 3.64
CA ASP A 5 18.30 -7.95 2.35
C ASP A 5 17.54 -7.23 1.22
N GLN A 6 16.30 -6.79 1.49
CA GLN A 6 15.40 -6.24 0.47
C GLN A 6 15.61 -4.74 0.26
N ILE A 7 15.35 -4.32 -0.99
CA ILE A 7 15.05 -2.92 -1.31
C ILE A 7 13.55 -2.85 -1.56
N VAL A 8 12.85 -2.10 -0.73
CA VAL A 8 11.39 -2.03 -0.74
C VAL A 8 10.93 -0.65 -1.18
N LEU A 9 10.20 -0.57 -2.29
CA LEU A 9 9.48 0.64 -2.67
C LEU A 9 8.19 0.74 -1.84
N VAL A 10 7.98 1.87 -1.17
CA VAL A 10 6.71 2.22 -0.52
C VAL A 10 6.12 3.44 -1.21
N THR A 11 5.04 3.25 -1.98
CA THR A 11 4.36 4.38 -2.63
C THR A 11 3.56 5.19 -1.61
N GLY A 12 3.70 6.53 -1.64
CA GLY A 12 3.15 7.38 -0.59
C GLY A 12 3.78 7.12 0.78
N GLY A 13 5.08 6.79 0.82
CA GLY A 13 5.81 6.30 2.00
C GLY A 13 6.20 7.35 3.03
N ALA A 14 5.87 8.64 2.81
CA ALA A 14 6.36 9.74 3.65
C ALA A 14 5.36 10.21 4.72
N ARG A 15 4.13 9.68 4.79
CA ARG A 15 3.10 10.07 5.76
C ARG A 15 2.12 8.94 6.07
N GLY A 16 1.37 9.09 7.17
CA GLY A 16 0.30 8.17 7.55
C GLY A 16 0.74 6.71 7.56
N LEU A 17 -0.08 5.83 6.99
CA LEU A 17 0.23 4.39 6.91
C LEU A 17 1.54 4.12 6.16
N GLY A 18 1.80 4.84 5.05
CA GLY A 18 3.03 4.67 4.29
C GLY A 18 4.29 4.97 5.11
N LEU A 19 4.24 6.00 5.97
CA LEU A 19 5.34 6.32 6.88
C LEU A 19 5.54 5.22 7.93
N ALA A 20 4.48 4.70 8.54
CA ALA A 20 4.57 3.60 9.49
C ALA A 20 5.19 2.35 8.83
N ILE A 21 4.77 2.02 7.59
CA ILE A 21 5.37 0.91 6.82
C ILE A 21 6.86 1.18 6.56
N SER A 22 7.22 2.39 6.12
CA SER A 22 8.62 2.77 5.87
C SER A 22 9.49 2.66 7.13
N GLN A 23 9.00 3.16 8.27
CA GLN A 23 9.69 3.09 9.56
C GLN A 23 9.86 1.65 10.06
N THR A 24 8.82 0.82 9.93
CA THR A 24 8.90 -0.60 10.30
C THR A 24 9.94 -1.33 9.44
N LEU A 25 9.97 -1.07 8.13
CA LEU A 25 10.98 -1.64 7.21
C LEU A 25 12.40 -1.21 7.58
N ILE A 26 12.60 0.06 7.92
CA ILE A 26 13.89 0.59 8.37
C ILE A 26 14.34 -0.13 9.67
N ALA A 27 13.42 -0.31 10.62
CA ALA A 27 13.68 -1.02 11.87
C ALA A 27 14.05 -2.50 11.65
N GLU A 28 13.45 -3.14 10.63
CA GLU A 28 13.79 -4.51 10.18
C GLU A 28 15.08 -4.58 9.35
N GLY A 29 15.77 -3.45 9.14
CA GLY A 29 17.05 -3.38 8.44
C GLY A 29 16.94 -3.30 6.91
N ALA A 30 15.77 -3.16 6.34
CA ALA A 30 15.58 -3.01 4.90
C ALA A 30 16.10 -1.67 4.38
N ARG A 31 16.41 -1.63 3.08
CA ARG A 31 16.57 -0.38 2.35
C ARG A 31 15.22 0.02 1.76
N VAL A 32 14.84 1.28 1.91
CA VAL A 32 13.49 1.75 1.58
C VAL A 32 13.55 2.88 0.56
N VAL A 33 12.86 2.71 -0.55
CA VAL A 33 12.56 3.77 -1.49
C VAL A 33 11.24 4.42 -1.06
N VAL A 34 11.32 5.62 -0.51
CA VAL A 34 10.16 6.40 -0.06
C VAL A 34 9.68 7.26 -1.21
N ASN A 35 8.65 6.80 -1.91
CA ASN A 35 8.00 7.62 -2.94
C ASN A 35 7.02 8.60 -2.29
N TYR A 36 6.99 9.81 -2.82
CA TYR A 36 6.02 10.85 -2.46
C TYR A 36 5.60 11.66 -3.71
N LEU A 37 4.47 12.36 -3.61
CA LEU A 37 4.01 13.33 -4.60
C LEU A 37 4.03 14.76 -4.05
N SER A 38 3.62 14.94 -2.79
CA SER A 38 3.49 16.27 -2.16
C SER A 38 4.13 16.37 -0.77
N SER A 39 4.66 15.29 -0.22
CA SER A 39 5.20 15.25 1.15
C SER A 39 6.74 15.31 1.16
N GLN A 40 7.33 16.23 0.37
CA GLN A 40 8.77 16.35 0.19
C GLN A 40 9.52 16.49 1.50
N THR A 41 9.17 17.47 2.32
CA THR A 41 9.86 17.74 3.60
C THR A 41 9.94 16.51 4.50
N ALA A 42 8.84 15.78 4.64
CA ALA A 42 8.80 14.58 5.47
C ALA A 42 9.65 13.44 4.88
N ALA A 43 9.63 13.27 3.55
CA ALA A 43 10.43 12.27 2.86
C ALA A 43 11.95 12.56 2.98
N GLU A 44 12.36 13.82 2.81
CA GLU A 44 13.75 14.26 2.94
C GLU A 44 14.26 14.16 4.40
N GLN A 45 13.40 14.47 5.38
CA GLN A 45 13.73 14.26 6.79
C GLN A 45 14.01 12.80 7.10
N LEU A 46 13.20 11.89 6.58
CA LEU A 46 13.40 10.46 6.76
C LEU A 46 14.70 9.98 6.09
N ALA A 47 14.98 10.44 4.87
CA ALA A 47 16.22 10.13 4.17
C ALA A 47 17.46 10.69 4.88
N THR A 48 17.37 11.89 5.47
CA THR A 48 18.44 12.49 6.27
C THR A 48 18.70 11.72 7.56
N ALA A 49 17.64 11.22 8.20
CA ALA A 49 17.76 10.44 9.44
C ALA A 49 18.37 9.05 9.19
N PHE A 50 18.15 8.46 8.02
CA PHE A 50 18.60 7.10 7.66
C PHE A 50 19.30 7.06 6.29
N PRO A 51 20.43 7.77 6.10
CA PRO A 51 21.02 8.02 4.78
C PRO A 51 21.55 6.75 4.07
N GLN A 52 21.78 5.66 4.81
CA GLN A 52 22.23 4.39 4.23
C GLN A 52 21.05 3.45 3.85
N GLN A 53 19.87 3.73 4.39
CA GLN A 53 18.69 2.85 4.22
C GLN A 53 17.58 3.51 3.41
N VAL A 54 17.49 4.83 3.36
CA VAL A 54 16.34 5.54 2.77
C VAL A 54 16.77 6.36 1.58
N PHE A 55 16.06 6.14 0.46
CA PHE A 55 16.10 6.99 -0.73
C PHE A 55 14.72 7.58 -0.96
N ALA A 56 14.60 8.90 -0.84
CA ALA A 56 13.36 9.64 -1.09
C ALA A 56 13.29 10.08 -2.56
N TYR A 57 12.15 9.84 -3.23
CA TYR A 57 11.99 10.20 -4.64
C TYR A 57 10.56 10.67 -4.94
N GLU A 58 10.46 11.84 -5.57
CA GLU A 58 9.19 12.40 -6.05
C GLU A 58 8.77 11.73 -7.36
N ALA A 59 7.57 11.15 -7.38
CA ALA A 59 6.96 10.62 -8.60
C ALA A 59 5.45 10.48 -8.43
N ASP A 60 4.71 10.83 -9.47
CA ASP A 60 3.31 10.45 -9.64
C ASP A 60 3.26 8.99 -10.14
N VAL A 61 2.80 8.08 -9.30
CA VAL A 61 2.75 6.66 -9.61
C VAL A 61 1.68 6.30 -10.66
N THR A 62 0.78 7.22 -11.01
CA THR A 62 -0.11 7.06 -12.16
C THR A 62 0.61 7.35 -13.49
N ASN A 63 1.73 8.07 -13.44
CA ASN A 63 2.55 8.38 -14.60
C ASN A 63 3.65 7.33 -14.80
N LYS A 64 3.49 6.49 -15.82
CA LYS A 64 4.42 5.39 -16.11
C LYS A 64 5.87 5.86 -16.27
N ALA A 65 6.12 6.96 -16.98
CA ALA A 65 7.48 7.46 -17.22
C ALA A 65 8.17 7.93 -15.92
N GLN A 66 7.41 8.56 -15.00
CA GLN A 66 7.95 8.93 -13.68
C GLN A 66 8.25 7.71 -12.81
N VAL A 67 7.44 6.66 -12.90
CA VAL A 67 7.70 5.39 -12.21
C VAL A 67 8.96 4.73 -12.74
N GLU A 68 9.16 4.66 -14.05
CA GLU A 68 10.38 4.13 -14.68
C GLU A 68 11.63 4.90 -14.22
N GLN A 69 11.55 6.24 -14.16
CA GLN A 69 12.63 7.10 -13.64
C GLN A 69 12.93 6.84 -12.16
N LEU A 70 11.88 6.66 -11.33
CA LEU A 70 12.03 6.31 -9.92
C LEU A 70 12.80 5.00 -9.74
N PHE A 71 12.43 3.95 -10.48
CA PHE A 71 13.11 2.65 -10.42
C PHE A 71 14.58 2.75 -10.85
N ALA A 72 14.87 3.45 -11.95
CA ALA A 72 16.23 3.67 -12.40
C ALA A 72 17.08 4.48 -11.39
N ALA A 73 16.49 5.53 -10.79
CA ALA A 73 17.17 6.34 -9.77
C ALA A 73 17.43 5.54 -8.49
N ALA A 74 16.49 4.70 -8.06
CA ALA A 74 16.66 3.84 -6.90
C ALA A 74 17.76 2.79 -7.12
N GLU A 75 17.81 2.17 -8.30
CA GLU A 75 18.86 1.23 -8.66
C GLU A 75 20.24 1.90 -8.72
N ALA A 76 20.32 3.10 -9.28
CA ALA A 76 21.56 3.88 -9.28
C ALA A 76 22.03 4.25 -7.85
N HIS A 77 21.09 4.57 -6.96
CA HIS A 77 21.39 4.94 -5.56
C HIS A 77 21.89 3.75 -4.73
N PHE A 78 21.20 2.61 -4.82
CA PHE A 78 21.52 1.43 -3.99
C PHE A 78 22.47 0.43 -4.66
N GLY A 79 22.79 0.61 -5.94
CA GLY A 79 23.65 -0.29 -6.72
C GLY A 79 22.98 -1.64 -7.06
N THR A 80 21.70 -1.78 -6.79
CA THR A 80 20.91 -3.00 -7.09
C THR A 80 19.42 -2.65 -7.19
N ALA A 81 18.66 -3.49 -7.90
CA ALA A 81 17.27 -3.22 -8.20
C ALA A 81 16.33 -3.40 -6.99
N ILE A 82 15.15 -2.75 -7.06
CA ILE A 82 14.05 -2.94 -6.12
C ILE A 82 13.58 -4.40 -6.16
N THR A 83 13.52 -5.02 -4.99
CA THR A 83 13.12 -6.44 -4.82
C THR A 83 11.69 -6.60 -4.33
N SER A 84 11.10 -5.54 -3.76
CA SER A 84 9.75 -5.58 -3.20
C SER A 84 9.04 -4.25 -3.37
N VAL A 85 7.71 -4.29 -3.53
CA VAL A 85 6.86 -3.12 -3.74
C VAL A 85 5.67 -3.16 -2.80
N VAL A 86 5.42 -2.06 -2.09
CA VAL A 86 4.19 -1.82 -1.33
C VAL A 86 3.41 -0.69 -2.00
N ASN A 87 2.33 -1.04 -2.69
CA ASN A 87 1.42 -0.12 -3.34
C ASN A 87 0.44 0.46 -2.30
N ASN A 88 0.85 1.54 -1.64
CA ASN A 88 0.11 2.19 -0.58
C ASN A 88 -0.47 3.55 -0.98
N ALA A 89 0.07 4.23 -2.00
CA ALA A 89 -0.39 5.56 -2.40
C ALA A 89 -1.92 5.61 -2.55
N LEU A 90 -2.53 6.63 -1.93
CA LEU A 90 -3.96 6.91 -2.01
C LEU A 90 -4.14 8.26 -2.71
N ILE A 91 -4.63 8.21 -3.95
CA ILE A 91 -4.69 9.36 -4.86
C ILE A 91 -6.15 9.81 -5.01
N HIS A 92 -6.37 11.12 -4.94
CA HIS A 92 -7.68 11.76 -5.13
C HIS A 92 -8.80 11.24 -4.21
N PHE A 93 -8.47 10.84 -2.99
CA PHE A 93 -9.45 10.34 -2.03
C PHE A 93 -9.30 11.00 -0.66
N GLN A 94 -10.45 11.28 -0.03
CA GLN A 94 -10.56 11.77 1.35
C GLN A 94 -11.59 10.95 2.10
N PHE A 95 -11.26 10.56 3.33
CA PHE A 95 -12.20 9.89 4.22
C PHE A 95 -13.09 10.96 4.89
N ASN A 96 -14.27 11.17 4.32
CA ASN A 96 -15.23 12.20 4.76
C ASN A 96 -16.61 11.61 5.11
N GLY A 97 -16.68 10.31 5.43
CA GLY A 97 -17.89 9.63 5.89
C GLY A 97 -19.07 9.81 4.93
N ASP A 98 -20.21 10.25 5.47
CA ASP A 98 -21.46 10.43 4.70
C ASP A 98 -21.47 11.66 3.79
N ALA A 99 -20.44 12.53 3.83
CA ALA A 99 -20.31 13.66 2.92
C ALA A 99 -19.87 13.28 1.50
N ARG A 100 -19.75 11.96 1.21
CA ARG A 100 -19.48 11.44 -0.15
C ARG A 100 -20.72 11.51 -1.04
N PRO A 101 -20.53 11.69 -2.37
CA PRO A 101 -21.63 11.60 -3.32
C PRO A 101 -22.39 10.28 -3.18
N LYS A 102 -23.71 10.37 -3.15
CA LYS A 102 -24.58 9.18 -3.21
C LYS A 102 -24.64 8.65 -4.64
N ILE A 103 -25.25 7.48 -4.83
CA ILE A 103 -25.22 6.79 -6.12
C ILE A 103 -25.79 7.64 -7.27
N GLU A 104 -26.79 8.48 -6.99
CA GLU A 104 -27.40 9.38 -7.98
C GLU A 104 -26.50 10.53 -8.43
N GLU A 105 -25.49 10.88 -7.63
CA GLU A 105 -24.53 11.98 -7.90
C GLU A 105 -23.18 11.45 -8.43
N LEU A 106 -22.98 10.12 -8.38
CA LEU A 106 -21.73 9.51 -8.79
C LEU A 106 -21.50 9.64 -10.30
N THR A 107 -20.30 10.04 -10.70
CA THR A 107 -19.95 10.20 -12.11
C THR A 107 -18.99 9.10 -12.56
N ALA A 108 -18.97 8.81 -13.88
CA ALA A 108 -17.97 7.91 -14.46
C ALA A 108 -16.55 8.45 -14.25
N GLN A 109 -16.36 9.77 -14.22
CA GLN A 109 -15.07 10.40 -14.00
C GLN A 109 -14.49 10.10 -12.60
N THR A 110 -15.33 10.14 -11.55
CA THR A 110 -14.86 9.81 -10.18
C THR A 110 -14.46 8.34 -10.07
N LEU A 111 -15.21 7.43 -10.72
CA LEU A 111 -14.84 6.02 -10.80
C LEU A 111 -13.49 5.82 -11.53
N GLN A 112 -13.30 6.50 -12.67
CA GLN A 112 -12.06 6.42 -13.45
C GLN A 112 -10.85 6.95 -12.67
N GLN A 113 -10.98 8.08 -11.97
CA GLN A 113 -9.91 8.65 -11.15
C GLN A 113 -9.47 7.70 -10.02
N GLN A 114 -10.43 7.05 -9.34
CA GLN A 114 -10.10 6.08 -8.30
C GLN A 114 -9.48 4.80 -8.89
N PHE A 115 -9.94 4.35 -10.04
CA PHE A 115 -9.35 3.22 -10.75
C PHE A 115 -7.90 3.53 -11.18
N GLU A 116 -7.64 4.71 -11.71
CA GLU A 116 -6.30 5.17 -12.08
C GLU A 116 -5.37 5.21 -10.87
N GLY A 117 -5.82 5.82 -9.77
CA GLY A 117 -5.03 5.93 -8.54
C GLY A 117 -4.76 4.60 -7.83
N ALA A 118 -5.63 3.60 -7.97
CA ALA A 118 -5.47 2.31 -7.31
C ALA A 118 -4.87 1.24 -8.25
N VAL A 119 -5.46 1.04 -9.43
CA VAL A 119 -5.11 -0.09 -10.30
C VAL A 119 -3.98 0.27 -11.27
N VAL A 120 -4.10 1.42 -11.96
CA VAL A 120 -3.07 1.83 -12.93
C VAL A 120 -1.76 2.15 -12.21
N ALA A 121 -1.80 2.81 -11.06
CA ALA A 121 -0.62 3.05 -10.23
C ALA A 121 0.08 1.73 -9.82
N ALA A 122 -0.68 0.73 -9.37
CA ALA A 122 -0.13 -0.58 -9.02
C ALA A 122 0.39 -1.35 -10.26
N LEU A 123 -0.25 -1.20 -11.42
CA LEU A 123 0.23 -1.76 -12.68
C LEU A 123 1.58 -1.17 -13.07
N ASN A 124 1.73 0.15 -13.00
CA ASN A 124 2.97 0.84 -13.38
C ASN A 124 4.16 0.40 -12.52
N THR A 125 3.99 0.36 -11.19
CA THR A 125 5.04 -0.09 -10.27
C THR A 125 5.36 -1.59 -10.45
N THR A 126 4.33 -2.42 -10.66
CA THR A 126 4.50 -3.84 -10.95
C THR A 126 5.32 -4.04 -12.22
N GLN A 127 4.94 -3.38 -13.33
CA GLN A 127 5.64 -3.49 -14.61
C GLN A 127 7.11 -3.05 -14.52
N ALA A 128 7.40 -1.94 -13.81
CA ALA A 128 8.77 -1.48 -13.61
C ALA A 128 9.63 -2.46 -12.81
N ALA A 129 9.01 -3.19 -11.86
CA ALA A 129 9.70 -4.17 -11.03
C ALA A 129 9.94 -5.53 -11.72
N LEU A 130 9.19 -5.87 -12.78
CA LEU A 130 9.12 -7.25 -13.30
C LEU A 130 10.45 -7.81 -13.78
N ASN A 131 11.18 -7.06 -14.62
CA ASN A 131 12.39 -7.62 -15.24
C ASN A 131 13.45 -7.99 -14.19
N PRO A 132 13.85 -7.12 -13.26
CA PRO A 132 14.82 -7.49 -12.23
C PRO A 132 14.27 -8.58 -11.28
N MET A 133 13.00 -8.57 -10.92
CA MET A 133 12.40 -9.61 -10.07
C MET A 133 12.42 -10.99 -10.77
N LYS A 134 12.09 -11.05 -12.07
CA LYS A 134 12.16 -12.29 -12.86
C LYS A 134 13.58 -12.82 -12.95
N GLN A 135 14.57 -11.96 -13.19
CA GLN A 135 15.99 -12.34 -13.24
C GLN A 135 16.49 -12.85 -11.88
N ALA A 136 16.05 -12.26 -10.80
CA ALA A 136 16.41 -12.68 -9.45
C ALA A 136 15.68 -13.94 -8.96
N GLY A 137 14.60 -14.37 -9.64
CA GLY A 137 13.72 -15.44 -9.16
C GLY A 137 13.04 -15.10 -7.82
N PHE A 138 12.89 -13.81 -7.53
CA PHE A 138 12.34 -13.30 -6.29
C PHE A 138 11.64 -11.96 -6.50
N GLY A 139 10.45 -11.83 -5.94
CA GLY A 139 9.74 -10.56 -5.82
C GLY A 139 8.63 -10.63 -4.77
N ARG A 140 8.35 -9.49 -4.12
CA ARG A 140 7.22 -9.35 -3.22
C ARG A 140 6.45 -8.08 -3.57
N ILE A 141 5.18 -8.24 -3.90
CA ILE A 141 4.28 -7.13 -4.20
C ILE A 141 3.11 -7.18 -3.23
N VAL A 142 2.93 -6.11 -2.47
CA VAL A 142 1.86 -5.97 -1.50
C VAL A 142 0.99 -4.78 -1.89
N ASN A 143 -0.27 -5.03 -2.21
CA ASN A 143 -1.26 -4.02 -2.52
C ASN A 143 -2.07 -3.66 -1.26
N ILE A 144 -2.21 -2.39 -0.95
CA ILE A 144 -3.02 -1.94 0.20
C ILE A 144 -4.47 -1.80 -0.23
N GLY A 145 -5.33 -2.65 0.37
CA GLY A 145 -6.75 -2.74 0.13
C GLY A 145 -7.61 -2.10 1.23
N THR A 146 -8.87 -2.49 1.26
CA THR A 146 -9.85 -2.05 2.28
C THR A 146 -10.82 -3.16 2.60
N ASN A 147 -11.23 -3.27 3.86
CA ASN A 147 -12.29 -4.19 4.31
C ASN A 147 -13.68 -3.80 3.77
N LEU A 148 -13.84 -2.58 3.23
CA LEU A 148 -15.08 -2.13 2.60
C LEU A 148 -15.46 -2.95 1.36
N VAL A 149 -14.52 -3.67 0.75
CA VAL A 149 -14.82 -4.62 -0.34
C VAL A 149 -15.72 -5.75 0.15
N GLN A 150 -15.51 -6.21 1.40
CA GLN A 150 -16.29 -7.28 2.02
C GLN A 150 -17.47 -6.74 2.84
N ASN A 151 -17.31 -5.59 3.49
CA ASN A 151 -18.32 -5.00 4.38
C ASN A 151 -18.47 -3.49 4.11
N PRO A 152 -19.21 -3.07 3.06
CA PRO A 152 -19.39 -1.69 2.66
C PRO A 152 -20.38 -0.96 3.59
N VAL A 153 -19.87 -0.31 4.64
CA VAL A 153 -20.68 0.40 5.65
C VAL A 153 -20.80 1.91 5.41
N VAL A 154 -20.11 2.43 4.39
CA VAL A 154 -20.13 3.85 4.00
C VAL A 154 -20.21 3.98 2.47
N PRO A 155 -20.80 5.06 1.91
CA PRO A 155 -21.04 5.21 0.47
C PRO A 155 -19.77 5.59 -0.32
N TYR A 156 -18.69 4.86 -0.15
CA TYR A 156 -17.43 5.06 -0.87
C TYR A 156 -17.43 4.23 -2.18
N HIS A 157 -18.43 4.45 -3.03
CA HIS A 157 -18.70 3.63 -4.23
C HIS A 157 -17.50 3.55 -5.17
N ASP A 158 -16.89 4.70 -5.50
CA ASP A 158 -15.76 4.84 -6.39
C ASP A 158 -14.50 4.16 -5.82
N TYR A 159 -14.19 4.46 -4.55
CA TYR A 159 -13.04 3.89 -3.83
C TYR A 159 -13.17 2.37 -3.66
N THR A 160 -14.33 1.90 -3.18
CA THR A 160 -14.56 0.47 -2.95
C THR A 160 -14.51 -0.32 -4.26
N ALA A 161 -15.10 0.22 -5.34
CA ALA A 161 -15.03 -0.39 -6.68
C ALA A 161 -13.57 -0.50 -7.18
N ALA A 162 -12.78 0.57 -7.03
CA ALA A 162 -11.37 0.57 -7.43
C ALA A 162 -10.52 -0.42 -6.58
N LYS A 163 -10.77 -0.51 -5.27
CA LYS A 163 -10.09 -1.48 -4.41
C LYS A 163 -10.51 -2.93 -4.66
N ALA A 164 -11.76 -3.17 -5.06
CA ALA A 164 -12.21 -4.48 -5.54
C ALA A 164 -11.52 -4.87 -6.86
N ALA A 165 -11.37 -3.92 -7.78
CA ALA A 165 -10.62 -4.12 -9.02
C ALA A 165 -9.13 -4.41 -8.74
N LEU A 166 -8.52 -3.71 -7.77
CA LEU A 166 -7.14 -3.98 -7.34
C LEU A 166 -6.99 -5.38 -6.72
N LEU A 167 -8.01 -5.88 -6.00
CA LEU A 167 -8.01 -7.27 -5.50
C LEU A 167 -8.05 -8.28 -6.65
N ALA A 168 -8.87 -8.05 -7.68
CA ALA A 168 -8.90 -8.88 -8.87
C ALA A 168 -7.53 -8.87 -9.58
N PHE A 169 -6.94 -7.69 -9.76
CA PHE A 169 -5.58 -7.53 -10.32
C PHE A 169 -4.53 -8.27 -9.49
N THR A 170 -4.58 -8.19 -8.17
CA THR A 170 -3.69 -8.93 -7.25
C THR A 170 -3.72 -10.42 -7.53
N ARG A 171 -4.91 -11.01 -7.70
CA ARG A 171 -5.09 -12.44 -7.94
C ARG A 171 -4.60 -12.89 -9.31
N THR A 172 -4.90 -12.14 -10.36
CA THR A 172 -4.44 -12.45 -11.72
C THR A 172 -2.93 -12.28 -11.86
N ALA A 173 -2.34 -11.23 -11.28
CA ALA A 173 -0.90 -11.03 -11.23
C ALA A 173 -0.19 -12.13 -10.43
N ALA A 174 -0.76 -12.57 -9.31
CA ALA A 174 -0.24 -13.67 -8.51
C ALA A 174 -0.18 -14.98 -9.29
N HIS A 175 -1.21 -15.26 -10.09
CA HIS A 175 -1.28 -16.45 -10.94
C HIS A 175 -0.20 -16.42 -12.04
N GLU A 176 -0.05 -15.30 -12.73
CA GLU A 176 0.91 -15.13 -13.81
C GLU A 176 2.36 -15.12 -13.33
N LEU A 177 2.63 -14.40 -12.23
CA LEU A 177 3.99 -14.10 -11.79
C LEU A 177 4.58 -15.16 -10.86
N GLY A 178 3.76 -16.07 -10.35
CA GLY A 178 4.18 -17.12 -9.42
C GLY A 178 5.28 -18.05 -9.98
N GLU A 179 5.27 -18.35 -11.28
CA GLU A 179 6.32 -19.15 -11.94
C GLU A 179 7.72 -18.53 -11.86
N TYR A 180 7.80 -17.20 -11.66
CA TYR A 180 9.06 -16.46 -11.51
C TYR A 180 9.48 -16.27 -10.05
N GLY A 181 8.80 -16.89 -9.07
CA GLY A 181 9.09 -16.71 -7.64
C GLY A 181 8.60 -15.37 -7.09
N ILE A 182 7.70 -14.69 -7.80
CA ILE A 182 7.12 -13.40 -7.40
C ILE A 182 5.77 -13.65 -6.72
N ASN A 183 5.64 -13.23 -5.46
CA ASN A 183 4.38 -13.27 -4.73
C ASN A 183 3.67 -11.92 -4.82
N VAL A 184 2.37 -11.94 -5.10
CA VAL A 184 1.52 -10.76 -5.13
C VAL A 184 0.35 -10.97 -4.18
N ASN A 185 0.24 -10.15 -3.14
CA ASN A 185 -0.81 -10.25 -2.13
C ASN A 185 -1.43 -8.88 -1.83
N MET A 186 -2.56 -8.89 -1.15
CA MET A 186 -3.23 -7.70 -0.66
C MET A 186 -3.39 -7.75 0.86
N LEU A 187 -3.19 -6.60 1.52
CA LEU A 187 -3.66 -6.36 2.88
C LEU A 187 -4.79 -5.34 2.84
N SER A 188 -5.92 -5.69 3.45
CA SER A 188 -7.10 -4.84 3.51
C SER A 188 -7.32 -4.35 4.94
N GLY A 189 -7.25 -3.04 5.15
CA GLY A 189 -7.51 -2.41 6.43
C GLY A 189 -8.95 -1.90 6.56
N GLY A 190 -9.36 -1.72 7.81
CA GLY A 190 -10.48 -0.86 8.17
C GLY A 190 -10.04 0.60 8.30
N LEU A 191 -10.85 1.40 9.00
CA LEU A 191 -10.45 2.74 9.41
C LEU A 191 -9.27 2.62 10.39
N LEU A 192 -8.15 3.27 10.07
CA LEU A 192 -6.97 3.31 10.93
C LEU A 192 -7.03 4.53 11.85
N GLN A 193 -6.68 4.34 13.12
CA GLN A 193 -6.57 5.42 14.09
C GLN A 193 -5.35 6.32 13.79
N ALA A 194 -5.48 7.63 14.08
CA ALA A 194 -4.37 8.58 14.05
C ALA A 194 -3.61 8.71 12.71
N THR A 195 -4.32 8.70 11.58
CA THR A 195 -3.74 9.06 10.27
C THR A 195 -4.27 10.41 9.80
N ASP A 196 -3.55 11.08 8.90
CA ASP A 196 -4.07 12.28 8.23
C ASP A 196 -5.39 12.00 7.50
N ALA A 197 -5.54 10.80 6.96
CA ALA A 197 -6.76 10.37 6.28
C ALA A 197 -7.95 10.23 7.22
N SER A 198 -7.73 9.81 8.47
CA SER A 198 -8.78 9.62 9.49
C SER A 198 -8.99 10.83 10.41
N LYS A 199 -8.20 11.91 10.25
CA LYS A 199 -8.20 13.08 11.12
C LYS A 199 -9.56 13.79 11.26
N ALA A 200 -10.41 13.70 10.24
CA ALA A 200 -11.75 14.28 10.25
C ALA A 200 -12.82 13.36 10.87
N THR A 201 -12.44 12.15 11.29
CA THR A 201 -13.36 11.16 11.87
C THR A 201 -13.60 11.48 13.36
N PRO A 202 -14.85 11.62 13.80
CA PRO A 202 -15.17 11.85 15.22
C PRO A 202 -14.77 10.68 16.11
N ASP A 203 -14.33 10.95 17.35
CA ASP A 203 -13.94 9.92 18.33
C ASP A 203 -15.02 8.87 18.57
N ALA A 204 -16.29 9.26 18.58
CA ALA A 204 -17.42 8.35 18.73
C ALA A 204 -17.49 7.25 17.65
N VAL A 205 -16.94 7.51 16.44
CA VAL A 205 -16.86 6.51 15.38
C VAL A 205 -15.77 5.49 15.71
N PHE A 206 -14.63 5.93 16.23
CA PHE A 206 -13.58 5.02 16.70
C PHE A 206 -14.04 4.15 17.86
N ASP A 207 -14.77 4.74 18.83
CA ASP A 207 -15.35 4.01 19.97
C ASP A 207 -16.33 2.93 19.49
N LEU A 208 -17.18 3.26 18.52
CA LEU A 208 -18.14 2.32 17.92
C LEU A 208 -17.42 1.16 17.22
N ILE A 209 -16.38 1.46 16.44
CA ILE A 209 -15.56 0.44 15.76
C ILE A 209 -14.88 -0.45 16.79
N ALA A 210 -14.22 0.13 17.80
CA ALA A 210 -13.57 -0.62 18.87
C ALA A 210 -14.57 -1.54 19.60
N ALA A 211 -15.76 -1.03 19.92
CA ALA A 211 -16.81 -1.84 20.55
C ALA A 211 -17.30 -3.01 19.68
N SER A 212 -17.20 -2.86 18.34
CA SER A 212 -17.67 -3.85 17.36
C SER A 212 -16.59 -4.87 16.97
N THR A 213 -15.31 -4.57 17.20
CA THR A 213 -14.22 -5.50 16.87
C THR A 213 -14.00 -6.56 17.95
N PRO A 214 -13.64 -7.80 17.60
CA PRO A 214 -13.22 -8.82 18.57
C PRO A 214 -12.05 -8.40 19.47
N LEU A 215 -11.05 -7.69 18.92
CA LEU A 215 -9.89 -7.22 19.68
C LEU A 215 -10.19 -5.96 20.53
N ARG A 216 -11.40 -5.38 20.43
CA ARG A 216 -11.83 -4.20 21.19
C ARG A 216 -10.95 -2.96 20.99
N THR A 217 -10.28 -2.88 19.85
CA THR A 217 -9.41 -1.78 19.47
C THR A 217 -9.69 -1.35 18.02
N VAL A 218 -9.28 -0.13 17.67
CA VAL A 218 -9.13 0.30 16.28
C VAL A 218 -7.68 0.10 15.88
N THR A 219 -7.46 -0.57 14.76
CA THR A 219 -6.09 -0.86 14.26
C THR A 219 -5.31 0.43 14.05
N THR A 220 -4.10 0.47 14.56
CA THR A 220 -3.16 1.58 14.33
C THR A 220 -2.35 1.40 13.04
N PRO A 221 -1.75 2.47 12.50
CA PRO A 221 -0.81 2.36 11.38
C PRO A 221 0.36 1.40 11.64
N ASP A 222 0.89 1.38 12.87
CA ASP A 222 2.01 0.52 13.24
C ASP A 222 1.61 -0.96 13.29
N GLU A 223 0.44 -1.28 13.82
CA GLU A 223 -0.09 -2.65 13.81
C GLU A 223 -0.34 -3.14 12.37
N PHE A 224 -0.86 -2.25 11.51
CA PHE A 224 -1.05 -2.59 10.11
C PHE A 224 0.30 -2.75 9.39
N ALA A 225 1.27 -1.89 9.64
CA ALA A 225 2.61 -1.99 9.08
C ALA A 225 3.31 -3.29 9.49
N ALA A 226 3.15 -3.72 10.75
CA ALA A 226 3.65 -5.02 11.21
C ALA A 226 3.04 -6.20 10.42
N ALA A 227 1.75 -6.12 10.07
CA ALA A 227 1.12 -7.14 9.23
C ALA A 227 1.66 -7.14 7.78
N VAL A 228 2.08 -5.99 7.23
CA VAL A 228 2.76 -5.93 5.91
C VAL A 228 4.03 -6.76 5.91
N MET A 229 4.80 -6.75 7.03
CA MET A 229 6.03 -7.54 7.15
C MET A 229 5.80 -9.04 6.99
N MET A 230 4.61 -9.55 7.32
CA MET A 230 4.28 -10.98 7.10
C MET A 230 4.44 -11.37 5.63
N PHE A 231 3.95 -10.53 4.69
CA PHE A 231 4.03 -10.82 3.25
C PHE A 231 5.40 -10.53 2.63
N LEU A 232 6.21 -9.69 3.26
CA LEU A 232 7.59 -9.41 2.83
C LEU A 232 8.60 -10.41 3.41
N SER A 233 8.23 -11.13 4.47
CA SER A 233 9.11 -12.08 5.16
C SER A 233 9.32 -13.37 4.35
N PRO A 234 10.40 -14.13 4.61
CA PRO A 234 10.61 -15.44 3.99
C PRO A 234 9.54 -16.47 4.39
N TYR A 235 8.82 -16.25 5.48
CA TYR A 235 7.76 -17.16 5.97
C TYR A 235 6.52 -17.18 5.07
N SER A 236 6.30 -16.15 4.25
CA SER A 236 5.19 -16.08 3.29
C SER A 236 5.52 -16.66 1.91
N ARG A 237 6.62 -17.41 1.75
CA ARG A 237 7.06 -17.92 0.44
C ARG A 237 5.96 -18.67 -0.32
N ALA A 238 5.12 -19.41 0.37
CA ALA A 238 4.03 -20.19 -0.23
C ALA A 238 2.69 -19.43 -0.28
N VAL A 239 2.68 -18.11 0.02
CA VAL A 239 1.46 -17.29 0.09
C VAL A 239 1.45 -16.30 -1.06
N THR A 240 0.53 -16.49 -2.02
CA THR A 240 0.32 -15.56 -3.14
C THR A 240 -1.17 -15.52 -3.51
N GLY A 241 -1.63 -14.40 -4.06
CA GLY A 241 -3.03 -14.19 -4.46
C GLY A 241 -4.01 -14.00 -3.30
N GLN A 242 -3.50 -13.82 -2.08
CA GLN A 242 -4.33 -13.71 -0.89
C GLN A 242 -4.71 -12.25 -0.57
N ASN A 243 -5.84 -12.09 0.09
CA ASN A 243 -6.24 -10.85 0.74
C ASN A 243 -6.38 -11.10 2.24
N LEU A 244 -5.47 -10.54 3.03
CA LEU A 244 -5.54 -10.59 4.48
C LEU A 244 -6.22 -9.33 5.01
N ILE A 245 -7.30 -9.52 5.79
CA ILE A 245 -8.00 -8.40 6.44
C ILE A 245 -7.34 -8.14 7.79
N VAL A 246 -6.95 -6.88 8.02
CA VAL A 246 -6.25 -6.41 9.23
C VAL A 246 -7.06 -5.25 9.83
N ASP A 247 -8.07 -5.60 10.64
CA ASP A 247 -9.04 -4.65 11.18
C ASP A 247 -9.54 -5.02 12.59
N GLY A 248 -8.74 -5.76 13.35
CA GLY A 248 -9.12 -6.23 14.68
C GLY A 248 -10.18 -7.35 14.68
N GLY A 249 -10.45 -7.95 13.50
CA GLY A 249 -11.44 -8.99 13.30
C GLY A 249 -12.87 -8.49 13.12
N LEU A 250 -13.02 -7.19 12.78
CA LEU A 250 -14.33 -6.60 12.47
C LEU A 250 -14.98 -7.33 11.28
N VAL A 251 -14.20 -7.53 10.22
CA VAL A 251 -14.64 -8.30 9.04
C VAL A 251 -13.90 -9.65 9.01
N LYS A 252 -14.67 -10.70 8.77
CA LYS A 252 -14.14 -12.06 8.62
C LYS A 252 -14.20 -12.44 7.15
N GLY A 253 -13.06 -12.79 6.58
CA GLY A 253 -12.91 -13.22 5.19
C GLY A 253 -13.35 -14.65 4.95
#